data_df0fdaf77ad37022a795ce093f0061d9
#
_entry.id   df0fdaf77ad37022a795ce093f0061d9
#
_cell.length_a   1.000
_cell.length_b   1.000
_cell.length_c   1.000
_cell.angle_alpha   90.00
_cell.angle_beta   90.00
_cell.angle_gamma   90.00
#
_symmetry.space_group_name_H-M   'P 1'
#
loop_
_entity.id
_entity.type
_entity.pdbx_description
1 polymer ?
#
loop_
_entity_poly.entity_id
_entity_poly.type
_entity_poly.pdbx_seq_one_letter_code
_entity_poly.pdbx_strand_id
1 'polypeptide(L)'
;MLCAPENLPATGKFDSMFKSRLQIAAQALVIAALSASAAAQNPQAPIGTLTDLEAALQACWVPPPMEQSRPGMQITVLMSFKRNGELFAEPRITFQSKEASKAERSAYRIAVAQTLKRCSSLPFTEALGNAVAGQPLTMTFIDDREQPPDSSRAGSRPGE
;
A
#
# COMPACT_ATOMS: atom_id res chain seq x y z
N MET A 1 -69.25 28.64 2.64
CA MET A 1 -69.78 29.25 3.87
C MET A 1 -68.67 29.08 4.89
N LEU A 2 -67.93 30.15 5.14
CA LEU A 2 -67.95 31.00 6.34
C LEU A 2 -67.42 30.24 7.55
N CYS A 3 -66.49 30.62 8.33
CA CYS A 3 -65.82 31.88 8.64
C CYS A 3 -64.59 31.51 9.51
N ALA A 4 -63.53 32.25 9.40
CA ALA A 4 -62.57 32.50 10.49
C ALA A 4 -63.32 33.42 11.54
N PRO A 5 -62.74 33.75 12.71
CA PRO A 5 -61.43 34.40 12.91
C PRO A 5 -60.71 34.10 14.25
N GLU A 6 -59.39 34.48 14.25
CA GLU A 6 -58.75 35.46 15.15
C GLU A 6 -58.75 35.21 16.68
N ASN A 7 -57.60 35.16 17.29
CA ASN A 7 -56.90 36.28 17.92
C ASN A 7 -55.61 35.93 18.60
N LEU A 8 -54.64 36.80 18.39
CA LEU A 8 -53.44 37.01 19.19
C LEU A 8 -53.82 37.60 20.56
N PRO A 9 -52.90 37.80 21.57
CA PRO A 9 -51.46 38.15 21.41
C PRO A 9 -50.49 37.72 22.53
N ALA A 10 -49.21 37.89 22.15
CA ALA A 10 -48.16 38.56 22.93
C ALA A 10 -47.57 37.94 24.23
N THR A 11 -46.32 37.92 24.17
CA THR A 11 -45.24 38.33 25.08
C THR A 11 -44.16 37.26 25.26
N GLY A 12 -42.96 37.63 24.95
CA GLY A 12 -41.82 36.77 25.20
C GLY A 12 -40.54 37.13 24.44
N LYS A 13 -40.37 38.41 24.14
CA LYS A 13 -39.25 38.94 23.37
C LYS A 13 -38.15 39.45 24.32
N PHE A 14 -37.61 38.59 25.21
CA PHE A 14 -36.49 39.03 26.09
C PHE A 14 -35.45 37.94 26.38
N ASP A 15 -35.69 36.68 26.01
CA ASP A 15 -34.71 35.61 26.33
C ASP A 15 -33.74 35.24 25.20
N SER A 16 -33.86 35.89 24.04
CA SER A 16 -33.08 35.52 22.87
C SER A 16 -31.70 36.19 22.78
N MET A 17 -31.42 37.18 23.59
CA MET A 17 -30.13 37.91 23.52
C MET A 17 -29.05 37.36 24.44
N PHE A 18 -29.39 36.57 25.44
CA PHE A 18 -28.40 36.06 26.38
C PHE A 18 -27.87 34.68 26.02
N LYS A 19 -28.61 33.89 25.24
CA LYS A 19 -28.13 32.56 24.78
C LYS A 19 -27.23 32.61 23.57
N SER A 20 -27.21 33.71 22.83
CA SER A 20 -26.40 33.85 21.62
C SER A 20 -24.93 34.17 21.88
N ARG A 21 -24.57 34.64 23.05
CA ARG A 21 -23.20 34.98 23.38
C ARG A 21 -22.38 33.83 24.03
N LEU A 22 -23.08 32.80 24.51
CA LEU A 22 -22.41 31.64 25.12
C LEU A 22 -22.16 30.52 24.12
N GLN A 23 -22.80 30.51 22.96
CA GLN A 23 -22.62 29.49 21.92
C GLN A 23 -21.48 29.82 20.95
N ILE A 24 -21.05 31.07 20.85
CA ILE A 24 -19.98 31.49 19.93
C ILE A 24 -18.57 31.15 20.50
N ALA A 25 -18.45 31.01 21.81
CA ALA A 25 -17.17 30.66 22.45
C ALA A 25 -16.83 29.18 22.42
N ALA A 26 -17.79 28.29 22.16
CA ALA A 26 -17.57 26.83 22.14
C ALA A 26 -17.26 26.27 20.75
N GLN A 27 -17.49 27.03 19.68
CA GLN A 27 -17.24 26.56 18.31
C GLN A 27 -15.85 26.92 17.76
N ALA A 28 -15.11 27.78 18.43
CA ALA A 28 -13.77 28.18 17.98
C ALA A 28 -12.67 27.17 18.32
N LEU A 29 -12.94 26.16 19.16
CA LEU A 29 -11.92 25.19 19.62
C LEU A 29 -11.91 23.86 18.85
N VAL A 30 -12.85 23.63 17.93
CA VAL A 30 -12.97 22.35 17.21
C VAL A 30 -12.33 22.40 15.81
N ILE A 31 -12.00 23.58 15.28
CA ILE A 31 -11.44 23.73 13.93
C ILE A 31 -9.90 23.55 13.88
N ALA A 32 -9.23 23.51 15.04
CA ALA A 32 -7.76 23.39 15.10
C ALA A 32 -7.23 21.95 15.05
N ALA A 33 -8.08 20.93 14.99
CA ALA A 33 -7.63 19.53 15.08
C ALA A 33 -7.71 18.74 13.73
N LEU A 34 -8.05 19.39 12.62
CA LEU A 34 -8.16 18.74 11.31
C LEU A 34 -7.03 19.08 10.33
N SER A 35 -5.94 19.64 10.82
CA SER A 35 -4.79 19.95 10.00
C SER A 35 -3.59 19.12 10.40
N ALA A 36 -3.58 17.81 10.13
CA ALA A 36 -2.35 17.07 9.95
C ALA A 36 -2.66 15.65 9.49
N SER A 37 -2.85 15.45 8.24
CA SER A 37 -2.46 14.22 7.55
C SER A 37 -2.43 14.49 6.06
N ALA A 38 -1.72 15.51 5.64
CA ALA A 38 -1.02 15.42 4.38
C ALA A 38 0.07 14.37 4.64
N ALA A 39 -0.25 13.11 4.38
CA ALA A 39 0.78 12.11 4.16
C ALA A 39 1.71 12.75 3.14
N ALA A 40 2.91 13.14 3.57
CA ALA A 40 3.98 13.53 2.69
C ALA A 40 4.15 12.34 1.74
N GLN A 41 3.61 12.46 0.54
CA GLN A 41 4.05 11.66 -0.59
C GLN A 41 5.50 12.06 -0.75
N ASN A 42 6.38 11.26 -0.16
CA ASN A 42 7.80 11.37 -0.35
C ASN A 42 7.99 11.22 -1.87
N PRO A 43 8.37 12.27 -2.61
CA PRO A 43 8.67 12.09 -4.01
C PRO A 43 9.80 11.06 -4.03
N GLN A 44 9.51 9.87 -4.57
CA GLN A 44 10.52 8.81 -4.67
C GLN A 44 11.72 9.43 -5.37
N ALA A 45 12.88 9.36 -4.71
CA ALA A 45 14.11 9.88 -5.30
C ALA A 45 14.32 9.24 -6.69
N PRO A 46 14.76 10.00 -7.69
CA PRO A 46 14.98 9.47 -9.02
C PRO A 46 15.93 8.26 -8.97
N ILE A 47 15.54 7.19 -9.62
CA ILE A 47 16.32 5.94 -9.70
C ILE A 47 17.42 6.15 -10.74
N GLY A 48 18.67 6.17 -10.29
CA GLY A 48 19.83 6.48 -11.12
C GLY A 48 20.70 5.29 -11.49
N THR A 49 20.60 4.18 -10.74
CA THR A 49 21.43 2.99 -10.93
C THR A 49 20.61 1.71 -10.94
N LEU A 50 21.19 0.60 -11.41
CA LEU A 50 20.56 -0.72 -11.33
C LEU A 50 20.34 -1.17 -9.88
N THR A 51 21.25 -0.81 -8.97
CA THR A 51 21.09 -1.09 -7.54
C THR A 51 19.89 -0.36 -6.95
N ASP A 52 19.69 0.90 -7.31
CA ASP A 52 18.50 1.67 -6.88
C ASP A 52 17.21 1.07 -7.45
N LEU A 53 17.25 0.61 -8.70
CA LEU A 53 16.14 -0.08 -9.35
C LEU A 53 15.79 -1.37 -8.62
N GLU A 54 16.80 -2.18 -8.28
CA GLU A 54 16.62 -3.41 -7.51
C GLU A 54 16.00 -3.09 -6.14
N ALA A 55 16.55 -2.13 -5.41
CA ALA A 55 16.04 -1.70 -4.11
C ALA A 55 14.58 -1.20 -4.21
N ALA A 56 14.25 -0.42 -5.24
CA ALA A 56 12.89 0.07 -5.46
C ALA A 56 11.90 -1.08 -5.73
N LEU A 57 12.28 -2.08 -6.52
CA LEU A 57 11.46 -3.26 -6.80
C LEU A 57 11.29 -4.13 -5.56
N GLN A 58 12.36 -4.31 -4.75
CA GLN A 58 12.29 -5.02 -3.47
C GLN A 58 11.39 -4.30 -2.47
N ALA A 59 11.42 -2.98 -2.42
CA ALA A 59 10.53 -2.19 -1.55
C ALA A 59 9.04 -2.37 -1.90
N CYS A 60 8.72 -2.70 -3.15
CA CYS A 60 7.35 -3.02 -3.57
C CYS A 60 6.97 -4.48 -3.30
N TRP A 61 7.95 -5.34 -2.98
CA TRP A 61 7.69 -6.76 -2.82
C TRP A 61 6.86 -7.04 -1.57
N VAL A 62 5.75 -7.73 -1.78
CA VAL A 62 4.91 -8.25 -0.70
C VAL A 62 4.68 -9.72 -1.00
N PRO A 63 5.30 -10.62 -0.24
CA PRO A 63 5.10 -12.05 -0.42
C PRO A 63 3.66 -12.47 -0.11
N PRO A 64 3.20 -13.62 -0.59
CA PRO A 64 1.87 -14.13 -0.29
C PRO A 64 1.64 -14.31 1.21
N PRO A 65 0.39 -14.36 1.71
CA PRO A 65 0.11 -14.70 3.11
C PRO A 65 0.76 -16.01 3.53
N MET A 66 1.16 -16.14 4.81
CA MET A 66 1.89 -17.31 5.33
C MET A 66 1.14 -18.64 5.12
N GLU A 67 -0.19 -18.61 5.10
CA GLU A 67 -1.03 -19.77 4.83
C GLU A 67 -0.91 -20.30 3.40
N GLN A 68 -0.37 -19.48 2.50
CA GLN A 68 -0.22 -19.78 1.06
C GLN A 68 1.24 -19.82 0.61
N SER A 69 2.18 -19.67 1.54
CA SER A 69 3.59 -19.53 1.23
C SER A 69 4.46 -20.13 2.32
N ARG A 70 5.74 -20.27 2.02
CA ARG A 70 6.77 -20.65 2.99
C ARG A 70 7.96 -19.70 2.88
N PRO A 71 8.56 -19.30 4.00
CA PRO A 71 9.84 -18.58 3.98
C PRO A 71 10.92 -19.31 3.17
N GLY A 72 11.80 -18.56 2.56
CA GLY A 72 12.87 -19.08 1.71
C GLY A 72 12.47 -19.37 0.26
N MET A 73 11.20 -19.22 -0.09
CA MET A 73 10.74 -19.38 -1.46
C MET A 73 11.26 -18.26 -2.36
N GLN A 74 11.65 -18.63 -3.57
CA GLN A 74 12.22 -17.71 -4.56
C GLN A 74 11.44 -17.77 -5.88
N ILE A 75 11.29 -16.60 -6.49
CA ILE A 75 10.74 -16.46 -7.83
C ILE A 75 11.58 -15.45 -8.63
N THR A 76 12.06 -15.87 -9.80
CA THR A 76 12.85 -15.03 -10.68
C THR A 76 12.04 -14.62 -11.89
N VAL A 77 12.11 -13.34 -12.21
CA VAL A 77 11.33 -12.72 -13.28
C VAL A 77 12.26 -12.02 -14.25
N LEU A 78 12.06 -12.26 -15.53
CA LEU A 78 12.67 -11.52 -16.63
C LEU A 78 11.70 -10.41 -17.03
N MET A 79 12.17 -9.18 -17.05
CA MET A 79 11.38 -8.00 -17.41
C MET A 79 12.22 -7.00 -18.19
N SER A 80 11.59 -6.05 -18.85
CA SER A 80 12.24 -4.91 -19.47
C SER A 80 11.43 -3.65 -19.24
N PHE A 81 12.09 -2.50 -19.31
CA PHE A 81 11.49 -1.21 -19.06
C PHE A 81 11.57 -0.32 -20.30
N LYS A 82 10.61 0.59 -20.41
CA LYS A 82 10.70 1.74 -21.29
C LYS A 82 11.63 2.79 -20.65
N ARG A 83 12.07 3.75 -21.43
CA ARG A 83 12.92 4.87 -20.97
C ARG A 83 12.31 5.64 -19.78
N ASN A 84 11.00 5.72 -19.72
CA ASN A 84 10.27 6.43 -18.65
C ASN A 84 10.01 5.58 -17.39
N GLY A 85 10.61 4.40 -17.27
CA GLY A 85 10.47 3.52 -16.11
C GLY A 85 9.20 2.67 -16.09
N GLU A 86 8.38 2.71 -17.14
CA GLU A 86 7.25 1.78 -17.29
C GLU A 86 7.73 0.43 -17.81
N LEU A 87 7.02 -0.65 -17.43
CA LEU A 87 7.27 -1.95 -18.04
C LEU A 87 7.03 -1.91 -19.56
N PHE A 88 7.98 -2.46 -20.31
CA PHE A 88 7.91 -2.50 -21.76
C PHE A 88 6.99 -3.62 -22.28
N ALA A 89 7.03 -4.79 -21.62
CA ALA A 89 6.26 -5.97 -22.00
C ALA A 89 5.83 -6.73 -20.74
N GLU A 90 4.98 -7.73 -20.90
CA GLU A 90 4.57 -8.61 -19.82
C GLU A 90 5.77 -9.38 -19.26
N PRO A 91 6.03 -9.32 -17.94
CA PRO A 91 7.13 -10.00 -17.29
C PRO A 91 7.00 -11.52 -17.39
N ARG A 92 8.13 -12.22 -17.57
CA ARG A 92 8.18 -13.66 -17.69
C ARG A 92 8.86 -14.29 -16.47
N ILE A 93 8.19 -15.24 -15.85
CA ILE A 93 8.79 -16.02 -14.76
C ILE A 93 9.76 -17.03 -15.37
N THR A 94 11.03 -16.97 -14.97
CA THR A 94 12.11 -17.84 -15.46
C THR A 94 12.49 -18.91 -14.46
N PHE A 95 12.21 -18.68 -13.17
CA PHE A 95 12.49 -19.63 -12.11
C PHE A 95 11.46 -19.54 -10.99
N GLN A 96 11.14 -20.67 -10.38
CA GLN A 96 10.41 -20.78 -9.10
C GLN A 96 11.01 -21.93 -8.30
N SER A 97 11.06 -21.81 -6.97
CA SER A 97 11.52 -22.88 -6.07
C SER A 97 10.83 -24.20 -6.39
N LYS A 98 11.63 -25.26 -6.56
CA LYS A 98 11.15 -26.58 -6.97
C LYS A 98 10.32 -27.25 -5.88
N GLU A 99 10.62 -26.95 -4.63
CA GLU A 99 9.98 -27.45 -3.42
C GLU A 99 8.55 -26.89 -3.24
N ALA A 100 8.21 -25.85 -4.00
CA ALA A 100 6.89 -25.24 -3.94
C ALA A 100 5.81 -26.16 -4.52
N SER A 101 4.71 -26.30 -3.81
CA SER A 101 3.49 -26.90 -4.32
C SER A 101 2.91 -26.06 -5.49
N LYS A 102 1.98 -26.64 -6.23
CA LYS A 102 1.28 -25.89 -7.29
C LYS A 102 0.54 -24.65 -6.75
N ALA A 103 -0.05 -24.77 -5.57
CA ALA A 103 -0.78 -23.68 -4.92
C ALA A 103 0.17 -22.54 -4.53
N GLU A 104 1.28 -22.85 -3.86
CA GLU A 104 2.30 -21.87 -3.50
C GLU A 104 2.88 -21.17 -4.74
N ARG A 105 3.24 -21.92 -5.78
CA ARG A 105 3.71 -21.32 -7.04
C ARG A 105 2.70 -20.36 -7.65
N SER A 106 1.41 -20.69 -7.60
CA SER A 106 0.35 -19.80 -8.06
C SER A 106 0.25 -18.54 -7.21
N ALA A 107 0.31 -18.66 -5.88
CA ALA A 107 0.29 -17.54 -4.96
C ALA A 107 1.47 -16.58 -5.20
N TYR A 108 2.69 -17.10 -5.38
CA TYR A 108 3.86 -16.29 -5.70
C TYR A 108 3.76 -15.58 -7.06
N ARG A 109 3.18 -16.21 -8.08
CA ARG A 109 2.93 -15.55 -9.38
C ARG A 109 1.99 -14.36 -9.23
N ILE A 110 0.92 -14.53 -8.46
CA ILE A 110 -0.04 -13.46 -8.18
C ILE A 110 0.66 -12.33 -7.40
N ALA A 111 1.45 -12.66 -6.38
CA ALA A 111 2.17 -11.68 -5.59
C ALA A 111 3.16 -10.86 -6.43
N VAL A 112 3.92 -11.51 -7.34
CA VAL A 112 4.81 -10.82 -8.29
C VAL A 112 4.02 -9.89 -9.22
N ALA A 113 2.93 -10.37 -9.81
CA ALA A 113 2.10 -9.56 -10.70
C ALA A 113 1.57 -8.31 -9.98
N GLN A 114 1.13 -8.46 -8.72
CA GLN A 114 0.69 -7.35 -7.89
C GLN A 114 1.84 -6.39 -7.53
N THR A 115 3.02 -6.92 -7.24
CA THR A 115 4.24 -6.12 -6.98
C THR A 115 4.58 -5.26 -8.18
N LEU A 116 4.67 -5.84 -9.36
CA LEU A 116 4.99 -5.13 -10.58
C LEU A 116 3.91 -4.11 -10.97
N LYS A 117 2.64 -4.40 -10.65
CA LYS A 117 1.55 -3.43 -10.82
C LYS A 117 1.68 -2.23 -9.87
N ARG A 118 2.08 -2.45 -8.59
CA ARG A 118 2.33 -1.35 -7.64
C ARG A 118 3.53 -0.50 -8.05
N CYS A 119 4.56 -1.11 -8.61
CA CYS A 119 5.77 -0.46 -9.12
C CYS A 119 5.75 -0.27 -10.65
N SER A 120 4.59 -0.02 -11.24
CA SER A 120 4.43 0.03 -12.71
C SER A 120 5.07 1.26 -13.38
N SER A 121 5.40 2.30 -12.61
CA SER A 121 6.03 3.52 -13.12
C SER A 121 7.10 3.96 -12.13
N LEU A 122 8.32 3.70 -12.47
CA LEU A 122 9.50 4.01 -11.66
C LEU A 122 10.13 5.32 -12.15
N PRO A 123 10.49 6.26 -11.25
CA PRO A 123 11.04 7.56 -11.63
C PRO A 123 12.52 7.43 -12.06
N PHE A 124 12.76 6.93 -13.27
CA PHE A 124 14.10 6.79 -13.79
C PHE A 124 14.74 8.16 -14.08
N THR A 125 16.03 8.28 -13.79
CA THR A 125 16.83 9.35 -14.38
C THR A 125 16.93 9.15 -15.88
N GLU A 126 17.20 10.20 -16.64
CA GLU A 126 17.39 10.11 -18.09
C GLU A 126 18.55 9.13 -18.43
N ALA A 127 19.64 9.17 -17.66
CA ALA A 127 20.79 8.29 -17.84
C ALA A 127 20.42 6.81 -17.70
N LEU A 128 19.74 6.44 -16.60
CA LEU A 128 19.30 5.06 -16.40
C LEU A 128 18.27 4.64 -17.44
N GLY A 129 17.28 5.47 -17.71
CA GLY A 129 16.26 5.20 -18.70
C GLY A 129 16.84 4.90 -20.10
N ASN A 130 17.85 5.68 -20.51
CA ASN A 130 18.57 5.44 -21.77
C ASN A 130 19.37 4.14 -21.75
N ALA A 131 19.99 3.79 -20.62
CA ALA A 131 20.81 2.59 -20.49
C ALA A 131 20.01 1.29 -20.49
N VAL A 132 18.81 1.29 -19.85
CA VAL A 132 18.02 0.05 -19.64
C VAL A 132 16.84 -0.11 -20.58
N ALA A 133 16.50 0.90 -21.39
CA ALA A 133 15.33 0.84 -22.28
C ALA A 133 15.38 -0.36 -23.20
N GLY A 134 14.37 -1.25 -23.09
CA GLY A 134 14.26 -2.47 -23.89
C GLY A 134 15.24 -3.58 -23.52
N GLN A 135 16.16 -3.36 -22.58
CA GLN A 135 17.09 -4.40 -22.15
C GLN A 135 16.39 -5.42 -21.24
N PRO A 136 16.67 -6.73 -21.42
CA PRO A 136 16.17 -7.75 -20.51
C PRO A 136 16.90 -7.68 -19.17
N LEU A 137 16.16 -7.50 -18.11
CA LEU A 137 16.64 -7.47 -16.74
C LEU A 137 16.04 -8.63 -15.95
N THR A 138 16.84 -9.26 -15.11
CA THR A 138 16.42 -10.37 -14.26
C THR A 138 16.36 -9.90 -12.82
N MET A 139 15.23 -10.16 -12.16
CA MET A 139 15.01 -9.84 -10.77
C MET A 139 14.56 -11.08 -10.01
N THR A 140 15.14 -11.34 -8.84
CA THR A 140 14.73 -12.41 -7.95
C THR A 140 14.05 -11.84 -6.71
N PHE A 141 12.82 -12.26 -6.47
CA PHE A 141 12.09 -11.99 -5.25
C PHE A 141 12.21 -13.18 -4.32
N ILE A 142 12.56 -12.92 -3.07
CA ILE A 142 12.73 -13.92 -2.03
C ILE A 142 11.75 -13.63 -0.91
N ASP A 143 11.15 -14.67 -0.38
CA ASP A 143 10.37 -14.59 0.85
C ASP A 143 11.33 -14.79 2.02
N ASP A 144 11.88 -13.70 2.53
CA ASP A 144 12.86 -13.65 3.62
C ASP A 144 12.22 -13.55 5.02
N ARG A 145 10.88 -13.66 5.09
CA ARG A 145 10.19 -13.64 6.39
C ARG A 145 10.68 -14.78 7.27
N GLU A 146 10.85 -14.50 8.55
CA GLU A 146 11.17 -15.53 9.54
C GLU A 146 10.01 -16.52 9.67
N GLN A 147 10.32 -17.81 9.56
CA GLN A 147 9.31 -18.85 9.77
C GLN A 147 8.89 -18.83 11.24
N PRO A 148 7.57 -18.78 11.55
CA PRO A 148 7.11 -18.91 12.91
C PRO A 148 7.69 -20.17 13.57
N PRO A 149 8.13 -20.10 14.82
CA PRO A 149 8.64 -21.27 15.51
C PRO A 149 7.59 -22.39 15.42
N ASP A 150 8.04 -23.53 14.92
CA ASP A 150 7.19 -24.69 14.64
C ASP A 150 6.48 -25.12 15.93
N SER A 151 5.17 -24.86 16.03
CA SER A 151 4.35 -25.26 17.17
C SER A 151 4.26 -26.80 17.34
N SER A 152 4.67 -27.55 16.33
CA SER A 152 4.75 -29.02 16.40
C SER A 152 5.93 -29.52 17.25
N ARG A 153 6.94 -28.67 17.55
CA ARG A 153 8.09 -29.06 18.38
C ARG A 153 7.86 -28.88 19.90
N ALA A 154 6.77 -28.19 20.27
CA ALA A 154 6.45 -27.96 21.69
C ALA A 154 5.84 -29.18 22.42
N GLY A 155 5.58 -30.30 21.72
CA GLY A 155 4.92 -31.48 22.24
C GLY A 155 5.83 -32.64 22.61
N SER A 156 7.13 -32.61 22.32
CA SER A 156 8.05 -33.69 22.66
C SER A 156 8.88 -33.34 23.90
N ARG A 157 8.24 -33.31 25.07
CA ARG A 157 8.98 -33.54 26.30
C ARG A 157 9.35 -35.02 26.34
N PRO A 158 10.65 -35.36 26.48
CA PRO A 158 11.01 -36.72 26.83
C PRO A 158 10.44 -36.97 28.23
N GLY A 159 9.49 -37.91 28.34
CA GLY A 159 9.04 -38.39 29.62
C GLY A 159 10.18 -39.10 30.32
N GLU A 160 10.33 -38.76 31.60
CA GLU A 160 11.04 -39.55 32.59
C GLU A 160 10.46 -40.97 32.72
#